data_abea356a6dd92fed083970fa439f2e31
#
_entry.id   abea356a6dd92fed083970fa439f2e31
#
_cell.length_a   1.000
_cell.length_b   1.000
_cell.length_c   1.000
_cell.angle_alpha   90.00
_cell.angle_beta   90.00
_cell.angle_gamma   90.00
#
_symmetry.space_group_name_H-M   'P 1'
#
loop_
_entity.id
_entity.type
_entity.pdbx_description
1 polymer ?
#
loop_
_entity_poly.entity_id
_entity_poly.type
_entity_poly.pdbx_seq_one_letter_code
_entity_poly.pdbx_strand_id
1 'polypeptide(L)'
;MSVLLPVRDAAPWLPSALASLARQTLADHEVIAVDDGSRDGSGEILERAARRDPRLVVRHTPGHGLPAALSLALSLARAPWVARQDADDVSHRMRLARQLEWLGAHPDANVLGTRLRLFPANATGAGMKRWAAWHNSLLTHDSMRRELLIDSPLAHGTMMARRSVLEDVGGWHERGWAEDLDLWMRLFTRGARFAKLPDVLYGWRQHRTSATRTDPRYSRERFMSLKSEALRSGLLRGGRKATLIGVGASLSRWHEMLGSRIERRMELRRPHTGAVPSLEPPLVLAVMAPVARERWRAALCGCGLRELSDFVFVA
;
A
#
# COMPACT_ATOMS: atom_id res chain seq x y z
N MET A 1 -2.03 13.35 17.77
CA MET A 1 -1.71 12.66 16.50
C MET A 1 -0.21 12.38 16.44
N SER A 2 0.23 11.14 16.15
CA SER A 2 1.65 10.81 15.97
C SER A 2 1.96 10.59 14.48
N VAL A 3 2.99 11.26 13.95
CA VAL A 3 3.46 11.07 12.56
C VAL A 3 4.73 10.25 12.58
N LEU A 4 4.76 9.11 11.91
CA LEU A 4 5.93 8.25 11.76
C LEU A 4 6.72 8.69 10.53
N LEU A 5 7.98 9.10 10.72
CA LEU A 5 8.88 9.58 9.68
C LEU A 5 10.16 8.72 9.67
N PRO A 6 10.18 7.57 8.98
CA PRO A 6 11.42 6.84 8.76
C PRO A 6 12.31 7.62 7.79
N VAL A 7 13.59 7.70 8.09
CA VAL A 7 14.58 8.46 7.33
C VAL A 7 15.79 7.57 7.05
N ARG A 8 16.21 7.50 5.79
CA ARG A 8 17.49 6.93 5.38
C ARG A 8 17.99 7.62 4.13
N ASP A 9 19.16 8.22 4.19
CA ASP A 9 19.83 8.88 3.07
C ASP A 9 18.89 9.83 2.26
N ALA A 10 18.20 10.73 2.98
CA ALA A 10 17.18 11.61 2.43
C ALA A 10 17.54 13.11 2.48
N ALA A 11 18.80 13.46 2.77
CA ALA A 11 19.23 14.84 2.98
C ALA A 11 18.76 15.84 1.90
N PRO A 12 18.72 15.51 0.59
CA PRO A 12 18.25 16.44 -0.44
C PRO A 12 16.76 16.81 -0.33
N TRP A 13 15.94 15.94 0.26
CA TRP A 13 14.47 16.10 0.28
C TRP A 13 13.92 16.35 1.68
N LEU A 14 14.59 15.87 2.70
CA LEU A 14 14.17 15.91 4.10
C LEU A 14 13.77 17.31 4.59
N PRO A 15 14.48 18.42 4.22
CA PRO A 15 14.03 19.76 4.61
C PRO A 15 12.63 20.11 4.12
N SER A 16 12.26 19.67 2.90
CA SER A 16 10.92 19.92 2.36
C SER A 16 9.85 19.06 3.04
N ALA A 17 10.16 17.82 3.39
CA ALA A 17 9.28 16.93 4.15
C ALA A 17 8.99 17.49 5.55
N LEU A 18 10.04 17.87 6.30
CA LEU A 18 9.93 18.49 7.63
C LEU A 18 9.14 19.79 7.58
N ALA A 19 9.43 20.67 6.62
CA ALA A 19 8.70 21.92 6.44
C ALA A 19 7.21 21.67 6.12
N SER A 20 6.86 20.58 5.42
CA SER A 20 5.47 20.22 5.15
C SER A 20 4.73 19.76 6.40
N LEU A 21 5.42 19.07 7.32
CA LEU A 21 4.88 18.65 8.61
C LEU A 21 4.76 19.83 9.58
N ALA A 22 5.76 20.68 9.66
CA ALA A 22 5.74 21.88 10.53
C ALA A 22 4.57 22.83 10.19
N ARG A 23 4.15 22.88 8.92
CA ARG A 23 3.02 23.72 8.44
C ARG A 23 1.65 23.07 8.53
N GLN A 24 1.51 21.90 9.18
CA GLN A 24 0.20 21.29 9.35
C GLN A 24 -0.73 22.20 10.18
N THR A 25 -1.99 22.32 9.74
CA THR A 25 -3.00 23.12 10.47
C THR A 25 -3.48 22.46 11.75
N LEU A 26 -3.30 21.14 11.90
CA LEU A 26 -3.47 20.44 13.16
C LEU A 26 -2.24 20.71 14.03
N ALA A 27 -2.36 21.59 15.04
CA ALA A 27 -1.26 21.95 15.91
C ALA A 27 -0.85 20.83 16.88
N ASP A 28 -1.83 20.08 17.40
CA ASP A 28 -1.61 18.99 18.36
C ASP A 28 -1.19 17.70 17.63
N HIS A 29 0.10 17.65 17.27
CA HIS A 29 0.73 16.44 16.73
C HIS A 29 2.19 16.36 17.15
N GLU A 30 2.71 15.16 17.22
CA GLU A 30 4.13 14.85 17.33
C GLU A 30 4.64 14.21 16.04
N VAL A 31 5.92 14.38 15.75
CA VAL A 31 6.61 13.72 14.66
C VAL A 31 7.72 12.85 15.24
N ILE A 32 7.67 11.56 14.99
CA ILE A 32 8.68 10.61 15.46
C ILE A 32 9.52 10.23 14.23
N ALA A 33 10.68 10.86 14.13
CA ALA A 33 11.66 10.61 13.08
C ALA A 33 12.65 9.55 13.54
N VAL A 34 12.76 8.47 12.75
CA VAL A 34 13.77 7.44 12.97
C VAL A 34 14.77 7.47 11.82
N ASP A 35 15.96 7.96 12.11
CA ASP A 35 17.11 7.89 11.22
C ASP A 35 17.74 6.52 11.27
N ASP A 36 17.50 5.74 10.22
CA ASP A 36 17.93 4.33 10.12
C ASP A 36 19.33 4.20 9.50
N GLY A 37 20.30 4.87 10.12
CA GLY A 37 21.71 4.77 9.76
C GLY A 37 22.07 5.54 8.49
N SER A 38 21.55 6.75 8.32
CA SER A 38 21.91 7.63 7.19
C SER A 38 23.38 8.02 7.22
N ARG A 39 23.96 8.26 6.03
CA ARG A 39 25.38 8.62 5.82
C ARG A 39 25.55 9.92 5.01
N ASP A 40 24.43 10.60 4.69
CA ASP A 40 24.36 11.73 3.78
C ASP A 40 24.11 13.09 4.46
N GLY A 41 24.13 13.14 5.81
CA GLY A 41 23.79 14.33 6.58
C GLY A 41 22.32 14.45 6.98
N SER A 42 21.50 13.42 6.74
CA SER A 42 20.09 13.42 7.17
C SER A 42 19.94 13.53 8.68
N GLY A 43 20.79 12.82 9.45
CA GLY A 43 20.78 12.88 10.92
C GLY A 43 20.99 14.29 11.44
N GLU A 44 21.98 15.04 10.94
CA GLU A 44 22.25 16.44 11.33
C GLU A 44 21.10 17.38 10.97
N ILE A 45 20.41 17.11 9.85
CA ILE A 45 19.20 17.86 9.46
C ILE A 45 18.09 17.64 10.49
N LEU A 46 17.85 16.40 10.91
CA LEU A 46 16.84 16.04 11.92
C LEU A 46 17.17 16.72 13.27
N GLU A 47 18.40 16.62 13.73
CA GLU A 47 18.84 17.21 15.00
C GLU A 47 18.69 18.76 15.00
N ARG A 48 19.03 19.41 13.89
CA ARG A 48 18.81 20.85 13.75
C ARG A 48 17.33 21.23 13.74
N ALA A 49 16.48 20.40 13.12
CA ALA A 49 15.04 20.62 13.10
C ALA A 49 14.40 20.42 14.48
N ALA A 50 14.81 19.36 15.21
CA ALA A 50 14.30 19.07 16.55
C ALA A 50 14.61 20.19 17.57
N ARG A 51 15.76 20.86 17.45
CA ARG A 51 16.08 22.03 18.29
C ARG A 51 15.14 23.22 18.05
N ARG A 52 14.42 23.26 16.92
CA ARG A 52 13.51 24.37 16.55
C ARG A 52 12.04 24.01 16.71
N ASP A 53 11.70 22.73 16.65
CA ASP A 53 10.32 22.23 16.78
C ASP A 53 10.26 21.14 17.84
N PRO A 54 9.74 21.42 19.05
CA PRO A 54 9.67 20.47 20.14
C PRO A 54 8.71 19.29 19.87
N ARG A 55 7.91 19.37 18.82
CA ARG A 55 7.06 18.24 18.37
C ARG A 55 7.85 17.14 17.65
N LEU A 56 9.08 17.43 17.20
CA LEU A 56 9.94 16.49 16.50
C LEU A 56 10.81 15.71 17.49
N VAL A 57 10.55 14.42 17.60
CA VAL A 57 11.34 13.48 18.39
C VAL A 57 12.22 12.68 17.43
N VAL A 58 13.54 12.73 17.62
CA VAL A 58 14.51 12.02 16.78
C VAL A 58 15.04 10.78 17.49
N ARG A 59 15.19 9.69 16.74
CA ARG A 59 15.89 8.47 17.15
C ARG A 59 16.82 8.02 16.04
N HIS A 60 17.97 7.49 16.42
CA HIS A 60 18.95 6.92 15.49
C HIS A 60 19.06 5.42 15.69
N THR A 61 19.19 4.68 14.59
CA THR A 61 19.45 3.24 14.56
C THR A 61 20.63 2.94 13.64
N PRO A 62 21.31 1.80 13.79
CA PRO A 62 22.46 1.48 12.95
C PRO A 62 22.11 1.02 11.52
N GLY A 63 20.83 1.06 11.13
CA GLY A 63 20.36 0.59 9.81
C GLY A 63 19.73 -0.79 9.87
N HIS A 64 18.56 -0.90 10.49
CA HIS A 64 17.79 -2.14 10.61
C HIS A 64 16.73 -2.32 9.50
N GLY A 65 16.59 -1.34 8.61
CA GLY A 65 15.61 -1.35 7.52
C GLY A 65 14.28 -0.68 7.85
N LEU A 66 13.54 -0.33 6.79
CA LEU A 66 12.30 0.43 6.88
C LEU A 66 11.24 -0.18 7.83
N PRO A 67 10.95 -1.50 7.81
CA PRO A 67 9.98 -2.09 8.74
C PRO A 67 10.37 -1.92 10.21
N ALA A 68 11.66 -2.08 10.55
CA ALA A 68 12.17 -1.91 11.90
C ALA A 68 12.09 -0.44 12.35
N ALA A 69 12.46 0.52 11.48
CA ALA A 69 12.35 1.94 11.76
C ALA A 69 10.89 2.36 12.02
N LEU A 70 9.94 1.85 11.21
CA LEU A 70 8.51 2.11 11.39
C LEU A 70 7.96 1.47 12.68
N SER A 71 8.39 0.25 13.01
CA SER A 71 7.99 -0.43 14.26
C SER A 71 8.52 0.28 15.49
N LEU A 72 9.77 0.78 15.46
CA LEU A 72 10.31 1.63 16.51
C LEU A 72 9.53 2.94 16.65
N ALA A 73 9.24 3.61 15.52
CA ALA A 73 8.44 4.84 15.55
C ALA A 73 7.03 4.60 16.12
N LEU A 74 6.39 3.46 15.77
CA LEU A 74 5.09 3.07 16.31
C LEU A 74 5.14 2.84 17.82
N SER A 75 6.17 2.17 18.33
CA SER A 75 6.31 1.90 19.77
C SER A 75 6.49 3.17 20.62
N LEU A 76 6.99 4.24 20.00
CA LEU A 76 7.19 5.54 20.63
C LEU A 76 5.96 6.47 20.47
N ALA A 77 5.02 6.11 19.60
CA ALA A 77 3.82 6.90 19.34
C ALA A 77 2.89 6.94 20.55
N ARG A 78 2.50 8.15 20.96
CA ARG A 78 1.65 8.35 22.16
C ARG A 78 0.18 8.55 21.81
N ALA A 79 -0.10 9.02 20.59
CA ALA A 79 -1.45 9.33 20.18
C ALA A 79 -2.22 8.08 19.71
N PRO A 80 -3.57 8.09 19.81
CA PRO A 80 -4.41 6.98 19.34
C PRO A 80 -4.45 6.86 17.81
N TRP A 81 -4.10 7.91 17.09
CA TRP A 81 -4.02 7.92 15.63
C TRP A 81 -2.58 8.14 15.17
N VAL A 82 -2.19 7.37 14.19
CA VAL A 82 -0.85 7.37 13.60
C VAL A 82 -0.96 7.68 12.12
N ALA A 83 -0.19 8.66 11.64
CA ALA A 83 0.00 8.93 10.23
C ALA A 83 1.42 8.57 9.80
N ARG A 84 1.61 8.19 8.54
CA ARG A 84 2.93 7.98 7.98
C ARG A 84 3.33 9.14 7.06
N GLN A 85 4.62 9.46 7.01
CA GLN A 85 5.22 10.40 6.08
C GLN A 85 6.54 9.83 5.56
N ASP A 86 6.76 9.89 4.24
CA ASP A 86 8.07 9.59 3.64
C ASP A 86 9.00 10.80 3.73
N ALA A 87 10.30 10.54 3.94
CA ALA A 87 11.31 11.58 4.10
C ALA A 87 11.60 12.38 2.83
N ASP A 88 11.18 11.88 1.66
CA ASP A 88 11.32 12.49 0.35
C ASP A 88 10.03 13.13 -0.19
N ASP A 89 8.91 13.00 0.53
CA ASP A 89 7.58 13.44 0.12
C ASP A 89 7.11 14.70 0.84
N VAL A 90 5.96 15.23 0.42
CA VAL A 90 5.37 16.42 1.04
C VAL A 90 3.89 16.24 1.33
N SER A 91 3.47 16.66 2.50
CA SER A 91 2.06 16.72 2.90
C SER A 91 1.44 18.07 2.59
N HIS A 92 0.20 18.09 2.12
CA HIS A 92 -0.60 19.32 2.10
C HIS A 92 -0.85 19.79 3.53
N ARG A 93 -0.85 21.11 3.76
CA ARG A 93 -0.99 21.70 5.11
C ARG A 93 -2.23 21.25 5.89
N MET A 94 -3.29 20.85 5.22
CA MET A 94 -4.55 20.40 5.84
C MET A 94 -4.66 18.87 5.97
N ARG A 95 -3.62 18.10 5.60
CA ARG A 95 -3.72 16.64 5.53
C ARG A 95 -4.15 16.04 6.85
N LEU A 96 -3.41 16.32 7.93
CA LEU A 96 -3.67 15.69 9.23
C LEU A 96 -5.02 16.11 9.81
N ALA A 97 -5.38 17.40 9.68
CA ALA A 97 -6.66 17.90 10.15
C ALA A 97 -7.85 17.26 9.41
N ARG A 98 -7.80 17.23 8.07
CA ARG A 98 -8.88 16.64 7.25
C ARG A 98 -9.05 15.14 7.48
N GLN A 99 -7.94 14.40 7.62
CA GLN A 99 -8.00 12.97 7.91
C GLN A 99 -8.60 12.72 9.31
N LEU A 100 -8.17 13.45 10.32
CA LEU A 100 -8.67 13.29 11.69
C LEU A 100 -10.14 13.69 11.82
N GLU A 101 -10.56 14.80 11.19
CA GLU A 101 -11.95 15.25 11.13
C GLU A 101 -12.85 14.15 10.52
N TRP A 102 -12.44 13.61 9.39
CA TRP A 102 -13.22 12.56 8.72
C TRP A 102 -13.31 11.28 9.56
N LEU A 103 -12.20 10.85 10.19
CA LEU A 103 -12.18 9.68 11.07
C LEU A 103 -13.03 9.89 12.34
N GLY A 104 -13.15 11.12 12.84
CA GLY A 104 -14.05 11.46 13.93
C GLY A 104 -15.53 11.29 13.57
N ALA A 105 -15.89 11.57 12.31
CA ALA A 105 -17.23 11.36 11.78
C ALA A 105 -17.53 9.90 11.35
N HIS A 106 -16.50 9.04 11.23
CA HIS A 106 -16.63 7.66 10.76
C HIS A 106 -15.91 6.69 11.73
N PRO A 107 -16.49 6.43 12.91
CA PRO A 107 -15.83 5.68 13.98
C PRO A 107 -15.54 4.21 13.66
N ASP A 108 -16.22 3.64 12.66
CA ASP A 108 -15.99 2.29 12.14
C ASP A 108 -14.77 2.19 11.25
N ALA A 109 -14.26 3.32 10.72
CA ALA A 109 -13.05 3.33 9.91
C ALA A 109 -11.78 3.19 10.76
N ASN A 110 -10.88 2.32 10.31
CA ASN A 110 -9.62 2.05 11.00
C ASN A 110 -8.41 2.62 10.27
N VAL A 111 -8.47 2.67 8.94
CA VAL A 111 -7.39 3.14 8.06
C VAL A 111 -7.93 4.09 7.02
N LEU A 112 -7.34 5.27 6.93
CA LEU A 112 -7.74 6.32 5.99
C LEU A 112 -6.54 6.80 5.17
N GLY A 113 -6.67 6.74 3.86
CA GLY A 113 -5.72 7.36 2.92
C GLY A 113 -6.22 8.68 2.37
N THR A 114 -5.43 9.24 1.47
CA THR A 114 -5.83 10.38 0.65
C THR A 114 -5.48 10.12 -0.81
N ARG A 115 -6.07 10.85 -1.74
CA ARG A 115 -5.51 10.96 -3.09
C ARG A 115 -4.14 11.61 -3.02
N LEU A 116 -3.32 11.31 -4.03
CA LEU A 116 -1.98 11.84 -4.16
C LEU A 116 -1.74 12.47 -5.53
N ARG A 117 -0.71 13.30 -5.60
CA ARG A 117 -0.12 13.76 -6.86
C ARG A 117 1.33 13.33 -6.95
N LEU A 118 1.77 13.00 -8.15
CA LEU A 118 3.18 12.72 -8.43
C LEU A 118 3.90 14.02 -8.84
N PHE A 119 5.13 14.20 -8.33
CA PHE A 119 5.94 15.37 -8.69
C PHE A 119 7.44 15.07 -8.63
N PRO A 120 8.31 15.81 -9.35
CA PRO A 120 7.95 16.75 -10.39
C PRO A 120 7.38 16.05 -11.63
N ALA A 121 6.62 16.78 -12.44
CA ALA A 121 5.90 16.20 -13.58
C ALA A 121 6.84 15.61 -14.66
N ASN A 122 8.02 16.21 -14.85
CA ASN A 122 9.05 15.77 -15.79
C ASN A 122 9.77 14.48 -15.38
N ALA A 123 9.76 14.13 -14.10
CA ALA A 123 10.32 12.87 -13.58
C ALA A 123 9.29 11.73 -13.56
N THR A 124 8.03 12.00 -13.92
CA THR A 124 6.91 11.05 -13.79
C THR A 124 6.61 10.39 -15.14
N GLY A 125 6.96 9.11 -15.26
CA GLY A 125 6.67 8.31 -16.44
C GLY A 125 5.18 7.96 -16.62
N ALA A 126 4.77 7.59 -17.84
CA ALA A 126 3.39 7.26 -18.18
C ALA A 126 2.80 6.10 -17.33
N GLY A 127 3.62 5.11 -16.96
CA GLY A 127 3.21 4.01 -16.09
C GLY A 127 2.78 4.51 -14.71
N MET A 128 3.59 5.36 -14.08
CA MET A 128 3.28 5.95 -12.77
C MET A 128 2.05 6.87 -12.83
N LYS A 129 1.85 7.60 -13.93
CA LYS A 129 0.63 8.41 -14.12
C LYS A 129 -0.63 7.53 -14.16
N ARG A 130 -0.58 6.41 -14.89
CA ARG A 130 -1.69 5.43 -14.91
C ARG A 130 -1.93 4.80 -13.55
N TRP A 131 -0.85 4.43 -12.85
CA TRP A 131 -0.94 3.90 -11.49
C TRP A 131 -1.59 4.92 -10.53
N ALA A 132 -1.16 6.18 -10.55
CA ALA A 132 -1.74 7.22 -9.71
C ALA A 132 -3.22 7.48 -10.01
N ALA A 133 -3.62 7.45 -11.28
CA ALA A 133 -5.04 7.57 -11.67
C ALA A 133 -5.86 6.40 -11.12
N TRP A 134 -5.36 5.15 -11.27
CA TRP A 134 -5.98 3.95 -10.69
C TRP A 134 -6.06 4.04 -9.16
N HIS A 135 -4.94 4.33 -8.48
CA HIS A 135 -4.88 4.48 -7.03
C HIS A 135 -5.88 5.53 -6.51
N ASN A 136 -5.95 6.68 -7.18
CA ASN A 136 -6.84 7.77 -6.79
C ASN A 136 -8.33 7.49 -7.07
N SER A 137 -8.65 6.49 -7.89
CA SER A 137 -10.04 6.05 -8.13
C SER A 137 -10.59 5.15 -7.02
N LEU A 138 -9.71 4.50 -6.24
CA LEU A 138 -10.08 3.56 -5.19
C LEU A 138 -10.40 4.33 -3.90
N LEU A 139 -11.65 4.68 -3.65
CA LEU A 139 -12.05 5.50 -2.50
C LEU A 139 -12.70 4.70 -1.37
N THR A 140 -13.36 3.59 -1.68
CA THR A 140 -14.15 2.81 -0.72
C THR A 140 -13.41 1.55 -0.27
N HIS A 141 -13.80 1.01 0.89
CA HIS A 141 -13.30 -0.25 1.39
C HIS A 141 -13.37 -1.37 0.33
N ASP A 142 -14.53 -1.52 -0.30
CA ASP A 142 -14.77 -2.60 -1.25
C ASP A 142 -13.94 -2.45 -2.52
N SER A 143 -13.77 -1.22 -3.02
CA SER A 143 -12.91 -0.97 -4.19
C SER A 143 -11.45 -1.33 -3.88
N MET A 144 -10.92 -0.93 -2.72
CA MET A 144 -9.57 -1.26 -2.29
C MET A 144 -9.38 -2.76 -2.05
N ARG A 145 -10.35 -3.41 -1.40
CA ARG A 145 -10.31 -4.84 -1.11
C ARG A 145 -10.28 -5.68 -2.39
N ARG A 146 -11.09 -5.32 -3.40
CA ARG A 146 -11.10 -6.02 -4.70
C ARG A 146 -9.80 -5.91 -5.47
N GLU A 147 -9.12 -4.79 -5.34
CA GLU A 147 -7.88 -4.50 -6.07
C GLU A 147 -6.60 -4.86 -5.28
N LEU A 148 -6.74 -5.39 -4.05
CA LEU A 148 -5.62 -5.69 -3.15
C LEU A 148 -4.60 -6.68 -3.74
N LEU A 149 -5.05 -7.66 -4.54
CA LEU A 149 -4.18 -8.61 -5.25
C LEU A 149 -3.70 -8.09 -6.61
N ILE A 150 -4.12 -6.88 -7.03
CA ILE A 150 -3.59 -6.21 -8.21
C ILE A 150 -2.35 -5.39 -7.87
N ASP A 151 -2.48 -4.47 -6.90
CA ASP A 151 -1.38 -3.65 -6.39
C ASP A 151 -1.79 -3.02 -5.05
N SER A 152 -0.86 -2.29 -4.40
CA SER A 152 -1.14 -1.60 -3.15
C SER A 152 -2.26 -0.55 -3.36
N PRO A 153 -3.45 -0.74 -2.77
CA PRO A 153 -4.60 0.15 -3.01
C PRO A 153 -4.49 1.45 -2.22
N LEU A 154 -3.54 1.51 -1.29
CA LEU A 154 -3.28 2.66 -0.44
C LEU A 154 -1.77 2.95 -0.44
N ALA A 155 -1.37 4.10 -0.98
CA ALA A 155 0.02 4.52 -0.91
C ALA A 155 0.41 4.77 0.55
N HIS A 156 1.50 4.14 0.98
CA HIS A 156 1.93 4.06 2.37
C HIS A 156 2.04 5.45 3.03
N GLY A 157 2.65 6.42 2.33
CA GLY A 157 2.81 7.79 2.82
C GLY A 157 1.49 8.54 3.04
N THR A 158 0.36 8.09 2.46
CA THR A 158 -0.96 8.73 2.64
C THR A 158 -1.72 8.23 3.87
N MET A 159 -1.25 7.14 4.49
CA MET A 159 -1.93 6.44 5.57
C MET A 159 -2.10 7.32 6.82
N MET A 160 -3.29 7.22 7.42
CA MET A 160 -3.60 7.47 8.82
C MET A 160 -4.39 6.28 9.35
N ALA A 161 -3.98 5.72 10.50
CA ALA A 161 -4.61 4.53 11.07
C ALA A 161 -4.75 4.63 12.59
N ARG A 162 -5.70 3.90 13.17
CA ARG A 162 -5.73 3.67 14.63
C ARG A 162 -4.46 2.93 15.03
N ARG A 163 -3.77 3.43 16.06
CA ARG A 163 -2.56 2.80 16.57
C ARG A 163 -2.80 1.35 16.99
N SER A 164 -3.87 1.10 17.77
CA SER A 164 -4.21 -0.25 18.24
C SER A 164 -4.39 -1.26 17.11
N VAL A 165 -5.01 -0.85 15.99
CA VAL A 165 -5.22 -1.74 14.83
C VAL A 165 -3.90 -2.12 14.16
N LEU A 166 -2.90 -1.23 14.16
CA LEU A 166 -1.55 -1.56 13.69
C LEU A 166 -0.84 -2.50 14.67
N GLU A 167 -0.97 -2.25 15.98
CA GLU A 167 -0.40 -3.08 17.04
C GLU A 167 -1.01 -4.49 17.04
N ASP A 168 -2.32 -4.63 16.85
CA ASP A 168 -3.05 -5.92 16.80
C ASP A 168 -2.58 -6.85 15.68
N VAL A 169 -2.03 -6.29 14.59
CA VAL A 169 -1.44 -7.08 13.51
C VAL A 169 0.08 -7.17 13.58
N GLY A 170 0.70 -6.64 14.65
CA GLY A 170 2.15 -6.67 14.88
C GLY A 170 2.94 -5.63 14.06
N GLY A 171 2.28 -4.57 13.58
CA GLY A 171 2.94 -3.50 12.81
C GLY A 171 3.51 -3.97 11.48
N TRP A 172 4.69 -3.47 11.11
CA TRP A 172 5.39 -3.82 9.86
C TRP A 172 6.32 -5.01 10.06
N HIS A 173 6.28 -5.95 9.11
CA HIS A 173 7.11 -7.14 9.12
C HIS A 173 8.20 -7.08 8.05
N GLU A 174 9.42 -7.49 8.39
CA GLU A 174 10.49 -7.72 7.40
C GLU A 174 10.37 -9.16 6.87
N ARG A 175 9.82 -9.30 5.68
CA ARG A 175 9.61 -10.60 5.01
C ARG A 175 10.24 -10.67 3.62
N GLY A 176 11.04 -9.66 3.27
CA GLY A 176 11.72 -9.55 1.97
C GLY A 176 10.79 -9.19 0.81
N TRP A 177 9.62 -8.61 1.08
CA TRP A 177 8.69 -8.05 0.10
C TRP A 177 8.14 -6.69 0.55
N ALA A 178 7.25 -6.06 -0.25
CA ALA A 178 6.68 -4.76 0.05
C ALA A 178 5.93 -4.78 1.39
N GLU A 179 6.44 -4.04 2.36
CA GLU A 179 5.97 -4.01 3.75
C GLU A 179 4.57 -3.40 3.88
N ASP A 180 4.22 -2.46 3.00
CA ASP A 180 2.92 -1.81 2.99
C ASP A 180 1.82 -2.76 2.49
N LEU A 181 2.03 -3.44 1.38
CA LEU A 181 1.06 -4.39 0.84
C LEU A 181 0.85 -5.58 1.79
N ASP A 182 1.92 -6.07 2.43
CA ASP A 182 1.83 -7.09 3.49
C ASP A 182 0.97 -6.60 4.66
N LEU A 183 1.19 -5.38 5.12
CA LEU A 183 0.40 -4.76 6.19
C LEU A 183 -1.08 -4.64 5.79
N TRP A 184 -1.36 -4.15 4.57
CA TRP A 184 -2.74 -4.02 4.09
C TRP A 184 -3.44 -5.38 4.05
N MET A 185 -2.80 -6.43 3.55
CA MET A 185 -3.36 -7.78 3.50
C MET A 185 -3.69 -8.31 4.90
N ARG A 186 -2.80 -8.11 5.89
CA ARG A 186 -3.05 -8.51 7.28
C ARG A 186 -4.21 -7.72 7.91
N LEU A 187 -4.26 -6.42 7.70
CA LEU A 187 -5.33 -5.56 8.19
C LEU A 187 -6.69 -5.92 7.57
N PHE A 188 -6.77 -6.11 6.26
CA PHE A 188 -8.00 -6.58 5.60
C PHE A 188 -8.45 -7.95 6.11
N THR A 189 -7.52 -8.87 6.36
CA THR A 189 -7.82 -10.20 6.90
C THR A 189 -8.38 -10.13 8.32
N ARG A 190 -7.96 -9.13 9.11
CA ARG A 190 -8.47 -8.88 10.47
C ARG A 190 -9.75 -8.04 10.48
N GLY A 191 -10.29 -7.70 9.32
CA GLY A 191 -11.54 -6.96 9.21
C GLY A 191 -11.42 -5.45 9.38
N ALA A 192 -10.21 -4.89 9.33
CA ALA A 192 -10.02 -3.44 9.40
C ALA A 192 -10.74 -2.74 8.24
N ARG A 193 -11.45 -1.65 8.54
CA ARG A 193 -12.20 -0.86 7.58
C ARG A 193 -11.33 0.25 7.00
N PHE A 194 -11.23 0.27 5.69
CA PHE A 194 -10.44 1.24 4.92
C PHE A 194 -11.33 2.29 4.24
N ALA A 195 -10.79 3.48 4.11
CA ALA A 195 -11.37 4.53 3.27
C ALA A 195 -10.25 5.41 2.68
N LYS A 196 -10.59 6.24 1.71
CA LYS A 196 -9.68 7.22 1.14
C LYS A 196 -10.43 8.53 0.87
N LEU A 197 -9.88 9.65 1.36
CA LEU A 197 -10.41 10.97 1.03
C LEU A 197 -10.28 11.28 -0.45
N PRO A 198 -11.28 11.92 -1.06
CA PRO A 198 -11.19 12.35 -2.46
C PRO A 198 -10.26 13.54 -2.67
N ASP A 199 -9.77 14.14 -1.59
CA ASP A 199 -8.85 15.28 -1.63
C ASP A 199 -7.43 14.82 -1.95
N VAL A 200 -6.70 15.62 -2.75
CA VAL A 200 -5.27 15.43 -3.03
C VAL A 200 -4.46 16.11 -1.93
N LEU A 201 -4.12 15.36 -0.88
CA LEU A 201 -3.44 15.88 0.31
C LEU A 201 -1.99 15.39 0.46
N TYR A 202 -1.49 14.63 -0.49
CA TYR A 202 -0.13 14.09 -0.48
C TYR A 202 0.56 14.28 -1.82
N GLY A 203 1.82 14.71 -1.78
CA GLY A 203 2.71 14.78 -2.93
C GLY A 203 3.76 13.70 -2.84
N TRP A 204 3.72 12.72 -3.76
CA TRP A 204 4.73 11.66 -3.88
C TRP A 204 5.81 12.07 -4.86
N ARG A 205 7.02 12.22 -4.35
CA ARG A 205 8.18 12.63 -5.15
C ARG A 205 8.68 11.49 -6.01
N GLN A 206 9.00 11.81 -7.25
CA GLN A 206 9.57 10.88 -8.21
C GLN A 206 11.05 11.20 -8.43
N HIS A 207 11.94 10.31 -8.06
CA HIS A 207 13.38 10.41 -8.30
C HIS A 207 14.02 9.03 -8.54
N ARG A 208 15.25 9.02 -9.04
CA ARG A 208 15.90 7.76 -9.48
C ARG A 208 16.28 6.82 -8.34
N THR A 209 16.52 7.35 -7.15
CA THR A 209 16.96 6.61 -5.97
C THR A 209 15.83 6.28 -4.99
N SER A 210 14.54 6.49 -5.39
CA SER A 210 13.41 6.12 -4.53
C SER A 210 13.38 4.60 -4.28
N ALA A 211 13.02 4.19 -3.06
CA ALA A 211 12.98 2.78 -2.64
C ALA A 211 12.18 1.90 -3.59
N THR A 212 11.03 2.37 -4.09
CA THR A 212 10.20 1.65 -5.06
C THR A 212 10.91 1.32 -6.38
N ARG A 213 12.05 1.93 -6.67
CA ARG A 213 12.86 1.69 -7.88
C ARG A 213 14.13 0.92 -7.63
N THR A 214 14.67 1.00 -6.42
CA THR A 214 16.02 0.50 -6.11
C THR A 214 16.04 -0.66 -5.12
N ASP A 215 15.03 -0.78 -4.28
CA ASP A 215 14.95 -1.83 -3.26
C ASP A 215 14.36 -3.12 -3.87
N PRO A 216 15.07 -4.26 -3.77
CA PRO A 216 14.59 -5.54 -4.28
C PRO A 216 13.26 -6.02 -3.73
N ARG A 217 12.83 -5.54 -2.56
CA ARG A 217 11.52 -5.87 -1.95
C ARG A 217 10.35 -5.47 -2.85
N TYR A 218 10.53 -4.45 -3.69
CA TYR A 218 9.53 -3.98 -4.64
C TYR A 218 9.68 -4.59 -6.04
N SER A 219 10.48 -5.67 -6.18
CA SER A 219 10.55 -6.40 -7.44
C SER A 219 9.25 -7.13 -7.74
N ARG A 220 9.00 -7.35 -9.02
CA ARG A 220 7.80 -8.06 -9.47
C ARG A 220 7.67 -9.46 -8.84
N GLU A 221 8.79 -10.16 -8.72
CA GLU A 221 8.87 -11.49 -8.13
C GLU A 221 8.44 -11.48 -6.66
N ARG A 222 8.87 -10.47 -5.91
CA ARG A 222 8.51 -10.31 -4.49
C ARG A 222 7.04 -9.96 -4.32
N PHE A 223 6.49 -9.08 -5.17
CA PHE A 223 5.04 -8.83 -5.20
C PHE A 223 4.24 -10.11 -5.52
N MET A 224 4.68 -10.89 -6.49
CA MET A 224 4.02 -12.16 -6.83
C MET A 224 4.11 -13.17 -5.69
N SER A 225 5.25 -13.26 -5.00
CA SER A 225 5.44 -14.15 -3.83
C SER A 225 4.47 -13.79 -2.70
N LEU A 226 4.37 -12.50 -2.34
CA LEU A 226 3.43 -12.01 -1.34
C LEU A 226 1.97 -12.34 -1.71
N LYS A 227 1.56 -12.06 -2.94
CA LYS A 227 0.20 -12.35 -3.43
C LYS A 227 -0.07 -13.85 -3.47
N SER A 228 0.91 -14.66 -3.83
CA SER A 228 0.80 -16.14 -3.81
C SER A 228 0.58 -16.65 -2.38
N GLU A 229 1.29 -16.10 -1.40
CA GLU A 229 1.10 -16.44 0.01
C GLU A 229 -0.31 -16.04 0.48
N ALA A 230 -0.78 -14.86 0.13
CA ALA A 230 -2.14 -14.42 0.43
C ALA A 230 -3.21 -15.30 -0.22
N LEU A 231 -2.99 -15.78 -1.45
CA LEU A 231 -3.88 -16.74 -2.09
C LEU A 231 -3.90 -18.08 -1.37
N ARG A 232 -2.73 -18.61 -0.98
CA ARG A 232 -2.60 -19.89 -0.27
C ARG A 232 -3.23 -19.89 1.11
N SER A 233 -3.13 -18.77 1.83
CA SER A 233 -3.75 -18.58 3.15
C SER A 233 -5.23 -18.20 3.09
N GLY A 234 -5.70 -17.65 1.95
CA GLY A 234 -7.06 -17.20 1.67
C GLY A 234 -7.85 -18.15 0.76
N LEU A 235 -8.05 -17.74 -0.50
CA LEU A 235 -8.89 -18.43 -1.49
C LEU A 235 -8.51 -19.91 -1.70
N LEU A 236 -7.22 -20.24 -1.65
CA LEU A 236 -6.67 -21.58 -1.86
C LEU A 236 -6.31 -22.29 -0.55
N ARG A 237 -6.88 -21.87 0.57
CA ARG A 237 -6.64 -22.46 1.88
C ARG A 237 -7.02 -23.94 1.91
N GLY A 238 -6.33 -24.72 2.74
CA GLY A 238 -6.64 -26.15 2.94
C GLY A 238 -6.32 -27.04 1.73
N GLY A 239 -5.51 -26.57 0.80
CA GLY A 239 -5.14 -27.37 -0.37
C GLY A 239 -6.08 -27.19 -1.57
N ARG A 240 -7.08 -26.29 -1.50
CA ARG A 240 -7.98 -26.02 -2.64
C ARG A 240 -7.16 -25.71 -3.90
N LYS A 241 -7.59 -26.26 -5.00
CA LYS A 241 -7.03 -26.02 -6.32
C LYS A 241 -7.90 -25.04 -7.09
N ALA A 242 -7.31 -24.32 -8.03
CA ALA A 242 -8.01 -23.31 -8.82
C ALA A 242 -7.85 -23.53 -10.33
N THR A 243 -8.80 -23.02 -11.08
CA THR A 243 -8.61 -22.76 -12.51
C THR A 243 -7.91 -21.41 -12.68
N LEU A 244 -6.75 -21.41 -13.33
CA LEU A 244 -5.99 -20.20 -13.67
C LEU A 244 -6.35 -19.75 -15.09
N ILE A 245 -6.80 -18.51 -15.21
CA ILE A 245 -7.23 -17.92 -16.48
C ILE A 245 -6.36 -16.70 -16.78
N GLY A 246 -5.91 -16.53 -18.02
CA GLY A 246 -5.13 -15.39 -18.45
C GLY A 246 -4.55 -15.56 -19.84
N VAL A 247 -3.52 -14.76 -20.17
CA VAL A 247 -2.84 -14.85 -21.46
C VAL A 247 -1.34 -14.63 -21.34
N GLY A 248 -0.59 -15.29 -22.21
CA GLY A 248 0.84 -15.05 -22.43
C GLY A 248 1.69 -15.20 -21.15
N ALA A 249 2.73 -14.35 -21.03
CA ALA A 249 3.73 -14.43 -19.96
C ALA A 249 3.14 -14.26 -18.55
N SER A 250 2.05 -13.52 -18.37
CA SER A 250 1.40 -13.39 -17.06
C SER A 250 0.81 -14.72 -16.61
N LEU A 251 0.10 -15.41 -17.52
CA LEU A 251 -0.48 -16.73 -17.26
C LEU A 251 0.62 -17.75 -16.89
N SER A 252 1.73 -17.78 -17.62
CA SER A 252 2.84 -18.71 -17.36
C SER A 252 3.48 -18.47 -15.99
N ARG A 253 3.79 -17.23 -15.67
CA ARG A 253 4.40 -16.89 -14.36
C ARG A 253 3.50 -17.24 -13.18
N TRP A 254 2.19 -16.97 -13.29
CA TRP A 254 1.27 -17.33 -12.22
C TRP A 254 1.08 -18.84 -12.10
N HIS A 255 1.15 -19.57 -13.21
CA HIS A 255 1.15 -21.02 -13.18
C HIS A 255 2.38 -21.58 -12.44
N GLU A 256 3.58 -21.09 -12.76
CA GLU A 256 4.81 -21.46 -12.04
C GLU A 256 4.73 -21.12 -10.55
N MET A 257 4.29 -19.90 -10.21
CA MET A 257 4.20 -19.42 -8.84
C MET A 257 3.24 -20.22 -7.97
N LEU A 258 2.08 -20.59 -8.50
CA LEU A 258 1.05 -21.32 -7.77
C LEU A 258 1.25 -22.86 -7.84
N GLY A 259 1.91 -23.34 -8.88
CA GLY A 259 2.30 -24.77 -9.03
C GLY A 259 1.15 -25.74 -8.84
N SER A 260 1.28 -26.68 -7.91
CA SER A 260 0.29 -27.71 -7.61
C SER A 260 -1.09 -27.18 -7.14
N ARG A 261 -1.21 -25.88 -6.89
CA ARG A 261 -2.50 -25.24 -6.59
C ARG A 261 -3.33 -24.95 -7.83
N ILE A 262 -2.78 -25.13 -9.03
CA ILE A 262 -3.50 -24.98 -10.29
C ILE A 262 -3.88 -26.36 -10.80
N GLU A 263 -5.19 -26.61 -10.86
CA GLU A 263 -5.77 -27.83 -11.43
C GLU A 263 -5.94 -27.69 -12.94
N ARG A 264 -6.40 -26.52 -13.37
CA ARG A 264 -6.66 -26.25 -14.79
C ARG A 264 -6.05 -24.90 -15.19
N ARG A 265 -5.39 -24.85 -16.34
CA ARG A 265 -4.89 -23.65 -16.96
C ARG A 265 -5.68 -23.36 -18.23
N MET A 266 -6.17 -22.13 -18.38
CA MET A 266 -6.96 -21.71 -19.54
C MET A 266 -6.40 -20.41 -20.13
N GLU A 267 -6.12 -20.40 -21.43
CA GLU A 267 -5.69 -19.19 -22.14
C GLU A 267 -6.92 -18.54 -22.76
N LEU A 268 -7.49 -17.56 -22.06
CA LEU A 268 -8.68 -16.83 -22.48
C LEU A 268 -8.44 -15.33 -22.39
N ARG A 269 -8.54 -14.64 -23.53
CA ARG A 269 -8.40 -13.18 -23.62
C ARG A 269 -9.65 -12.42 -23.19
N ARG A 270 -10.81 -13.02 -23.41
CA ARG A 270 -12.14 -12.41 -23.16
C ARG A 270 -13.09 -13.47 -22.60
N PRO A 271 -14.05 -13.08 -21.77
CA PRO A 271 -15.14 -13.99 -21.42
C PRO A 271 -15.96 -14.28 -22.67
N HIS A 272 -16.16 -15.56 -22.99
CA HIS A 272 -17.05 -16.00 -24.05
C HIS A 272 -18.36 -16.47 -23.45
N THR A 273 -19.48 -16.10 -24.04
CA THR A 273 -20.84 -16.43 -23.59
C THR A 273 -21.09 -17.92 -23.36
N GLY A 274 -20.36 -18.80 -24.06
CA GLY A 274 -20.47 -20.25 -23.86
C GLY A 274 -19.47 -20.85 -22.86
N ALA A 275 -18.37 -20.18 -22.54
CA ALA A 275 -17.29 -20.73 -21.69
C ALA A 275 -17.44 -20.34 -20.21
N VAL A 276 -17.99 -19.15 -19.91
CA VAL A 276 -18.08 -18.65 -18.53
C VAL A 276 -19.00 -19.51 -17.64
N PRO A 277 -20.16 -20.00 -18.12
CA PRO A 277 -21.03 -20.88 -17.32
C PRO A 277 -20.40 -22.22 -16.90
N SER A 278 -19.36 -22.68 -17.61
CA SER A 278 -18.65 -23.94 -17.32
C SER A 278 -17.43 -23.79 -16.42
N LEU A 279 -17.17 -22.58 -15.91
CA LEU A 279 -16.04 -22.31 -15.02
C LEU A 279 -16.39 -22.67 -13.58
N GLU A 280 -15.66 -23.60 -13.02
CA GLU A 280 -15.81 -24.00 -11.62
C GLU A 280 -14.87 -23.24 -10.71
N PRO A 281 -15.37 -22.62 -9.62
CA PRO A 281 -14.53 -21.91 -8.65
C PRO A 281 -13.70 -22.88 -7.79
N PRO A 282 -12.56 -22.42 -7.25
CA PRO A 282 -12.07 -21.04 -7.30
C PRO A 282 -11.35 -20.70 -8.60
N LEU A 283 -11.52 -19.46 -9.06
CA LEU A 283 -10.85 -18.94 -10.25
C LEU A 283 -9.78 -17.92 -9.88
N VAL A 284 -8.60 -18.02 -10.47
CA VAL A 284 -7.54 -17.02 -10.41
C VAL A 284 -7.35 -16.42 -11.80
N LEU A 285 -7.56 -15.09 -11.92
CA LEU A 285 -7.52 -14.41 -13.20
C LEU A 285 -6.28 -13.52 -13.30
N ALA A 286 -5.32 -13.93 -14.12
CA ALA A 286 -4.10 -13.17 -14.43
C ALA A 286 -4.37 -12.16 -15.56
N VAL A 287 -5.26 -11.19 -15.28
CA VAL A 287 -5.73 -10.19 -16.25
C VAL A 287 -5.26 -8.80 -15.85
N MET A 288 -4.27 -8.26 -16.57
CA MET A 288 -3.61 -7.00 -16.23
C MET A 288 -4.42 -5.74 -16.62
N ALA A 289 -5.09 -5.74 -17.79
CA ALA A 289 -5.76 -4.56 -18.31
C ALA A 289 -7.04 -4.23 -17.52
N PRO A 290 -7.21 -3.01 -16.96
CA PRO A 290 -8.38 -2.65 -16.16
C PRO A 290 -9.71 -2.88 -16.90
N VAL A 291 -9.82 -2.47 -18.15
CA VAL A 291 -11.03 -2.67 -18.97
C VAL A 291 -11.34 -4.16 -19.17
N ALA A 292 -10.31 -5.00 -19.30
CA ALA A 292 -10.52 -6.45 -19.41
C ALA A 292 -10.99 -7.03 -18.08
N ARG A 293 -10.44 -6.58 -16.94
CA ARG A 293 -10.92 -7.00 -15.60
C ARG A 293 -12.39 -6.69 -15.41
N GLU A 294 -12.84 -5.48 -15.77
CA GLU A 294 -14.26 -5.11 -15.63
C GLU A 294 -15.18 -6.00 -16.49
N ARG A 295 -14.77 -6.34 -17.71
CA ARG A 295 -15.52 -7.28 -18.57
C ARG A 295 -15.61 -8.68 -17.96
N TRP A 296 -14.49 -9.19 -17.42
CA TRP A 296 -14.47 -10.47 -16.73
C TRP A 296 -15.32 -10.44 -15.45
N ARG A 297 -15.21 -9.38 -14.65
CA ARG A 297 -16.01 -9.18 -13.43
C ARG A 297 -17.52 -9.22 -13.75
N ALA A 298 -17.95 -8.44 -14.75
CA ALA A 298 -19.34 -8.42 -15.17
C ALA A 298 -19.84 -9.80 -15.62
N ALA A 299 -19.05 -10.52 -16.41
CA ALA A 299 -19.42 -11.83 -16.92
C ALA A 299 -19.50 -12.90 -15.80
N LEU A 300 -18.52 -12.93 -14.89
CA LEU A 300 -18.50 -13.88 -13.77
C LEU A 300 -19.62 -13.61 -12.76
N CYS A 301 -19.81 -12.33 -12.37
CA CYS A 301 -20.91 -11.94 -11.48
C CYS A 301 -22.27 -12.19 -12.13
N GLY A 302 -22.42 -12.00 -13.44
CA GLY A 302 -23.62 -12.32 -14.19
C GLY A 302 -23.97 -13.82 -14.20
N CYS A 303 -22.98 -14.68 -13.97
CA CYS A 303 -23.17 -16.13 -13.77
C CYS A 303 -23.33 -16.53 -12.29
N GLY A 304 -23.52 -15.57 -11.37
CA GLY A 304 -23.72 -15.81 -9.94
C GLY A 304 -22.45 -16.02 -9.12
N LEU A 305 -21.25 -15.87 -9.72
CA LEU A 305 -19.99 -15.99 -9.00
C LEU A 305 -19.68 -14.68 -8.23
N ARG A 306 -19.11 -14.82 -7.04
CA ARG A 306 -18.80 -13.71 -6.13
C ARG A 306 -17.30 -13.46 -6.10
N GLU A 307 -16.90 -12.20 -6.38
CA GLU A 307 -15.51 -11.81 -6.26
C GLU A 307 -15.01 -11.96 -4.82
N LEU A 308 -13.76 -12.32 -4.64
CA LEU A 308 -13.05 -12.63 -3.39
C LEU A 308 -13.40 -13.96 -2.74
N SER A 309 -14.51 -14.60 -3.09
CA SER A 309 -14.86 -15.96 -2.60
C SER A 309 -14.78 -17.02 -3.67
N ASP A 310 -15.26 -16.72 -4.87
CA ASP A 310 -15.32 -17.67 -5.97
C ASP A 310 -14.26 -17.36 -7.04
N PHE A 311 -13.89 -16.07 -7.19
CA PHE A 311 -12.80 -15.66 -8.07
C PHE A 311 -12.03 -14.44 -7.55
N VAL A 312 -10.79 -14.27 -8.02
CA VAL A 312 -9.95 -13.10 -7.77
C VAL A 312 -9.14 -12.73 -9.01
N PHE A 313 -8.81 -11.44 -9.14
CA PHE A 313 -7.84 -10.98 -10.12
C PHE A 313 -6.46 -10.85 -9.49
N VAL A 314 -5.45 -11.31 -10.24
CA VAL A 314 -4.03 -11.15 -9.90
C VAL A 314 -3.31 -10.59 -11.13
N ALA A 315 -2.66 -9.46 -11.05
CA ALA A 315 -2.06 -8.81 -12.22
C ALA A 315 -0.61 -9.22 -12.44
#